data_b09551de20c66b82643c47e2a3bb4766
#
_entry.id   b09551de20c66b82643c47e2a3bb4766
#
_cell.length_a   1.000
_cell.length_b   1.000
_cell.length_c   1.000
_cell.angle_alpha   90.00
_cell.angle_beta   90.00
_cell.angle_gamma   90.00
#
_symmetry.space_group_name_H-M   'P 1'
#
loop_
_entity.id
_entity.type
_entity.pdbx_description
1 polymer ?
#
loop_
_entity_poly.entity_id
_entity_poly.type
_entity_poly.pdbx_seq_one_letter_code
_entity_poly.pdbx_strand_id
1 'polypeptide(L)'
;RIVEELGVIDRKNMNREIDNLDIESRRKLKKYGIIIGKYSIYINNVLKPQYTSILPGLWLIYNKRNLKLEEIKNQINALPKPGITSCNINKKVFKNLYKYNGYKVLGNYVVRIDILERLDRIIYEDIKNNKNKNQFHINDKMVSLLGTSAQELKNLLNNLGYIIKKEDDDPKKIIWFADIKKTKKLYTQKKSYRVNP
;
A
#
# COMPACT_ATOMS: atom_id res chain seq x y z
N ARG A 1 4.72 -15.86 -10.86
CA ARG A 1 3.42 -15.28 -10.44
C ARG A 1 3.47 -13.76 -10.31
N ILE A 2 4.48 -13.17 -9.65
CA ILE A 2 4.58 -11.69 -9.56
C ILE A 2 4.79 -11.03 -10.93
N VAL A 3 5.47 -11.68 -11.85
CA VAL A 3 5.67 -11.19 -13.23
C VAL A 3 4.35 -11.26 -14.02
N GLU A 4 3.62 -12.36 -13.91
CA GLU A 4 2.29 -12.53 -14.53
C GLU A 4 1.29 -11.45 -14.08
N GLU A 5 1.43 -10.99 -12.83
CA GLU A 5 0.65 -9.90 -12.24
C GLU A 5 1.30 -8.51 -12.46
N LEU A 6 2.12 -8.36 -13.50
CA LEU A 6 2.82 -7.11 -13.86
C LEU A 6 3.54 -6.46 -12.68
N GLY A 7 4.10 -7.27 -11.79
CA GLY A 7 4.97 -6.81 -10.71
C GLY A 7 4.27 -6.33 -9.44
N VAL A 8 2.93 -6.45 -9.31
CA VAL A 8 2.20 -6.05 -8.10
C VAL A 8 1.14 -7.09 -7.74
N ILE A 9 1.20 -7.62 -6.52
CA ILE A 9 0.20 -8.58 -5.99
C ILE A 9 -0.30 -8.09 -4.63
N ASP A 10 -1.58 -8.26 -4.34
CA ASP A 10 -2.10 -8.11 -2.99
C ASP A 10 -1.54 -9.20 -2.08
N ARG A 11 -0.94 -8.79 -0.95
CA ARG A 11 -0.30 -9.75 -0.03
C ARG A 11 -1.23 -10.87 0.42
N LYS A 12 -2.51 -10.56 0.65
CA LYS A 12 -3.51 -11.58 1.05
C LYS A 12 -3.60 -12.78 0.12
N ASN A 13 -3.28 -12.58 -1.18
CA ASN A 13 -3.33 -13.63 -2.20
C ASN A 13 -2.07 -14.53 -2.20
N MET A 14 -1.06 -14.19 -1.40
CA MET A 14 0.24 -14.85 -1.35
C MET A 14 0.69 -15.18 0.09
N ASN A 15 -0.25 -15.14 1.06
CA ASN A 15 0.12 -15.33 2.47
C ASN A 15 0.77 -16.70 2.72
N ARG A 16 0.24 -17.78 2.12
CA ARG A 16 0.78 -19.14 2.30
C ARG A 16 2.21 -19.24 1.79
N GLU A 17 2.46 -18.74 0.59
CA GLU A 17 3.77 -18.76 -0.06
C GLU A 17 4.78 -17.90 0.73
N ILE A 18 4.34 -16.73 1.20
CA ILE A 18 5.18 -15.84 1.99
C ILE A 18 5.49 -16.42 3.38
N ASP A 19 4.53 -17.07 4.02
CA ASP A 19 4.74 -17.65 5.36
C ASP A 19 5.71 -18.85 5.32
N ASN A 20 5.79 -19.54 4.18
CA ASN A 20 6.71 -20.66 3.95
C ASN A 20 8.13 -20.22 3.52
N LEU A 21 8.34 -18.93 3.21
CA LEU A 21 9.66 -18.43 2.85
C LEU A 21 10.58 -18.33 4.08
N ASP A 22 11.72 -18.97 3.99
CA ASP A 22 12.81 -18.80 4.95
C ASP A 22 13.50 -17.42 4.81
N ILE A 23 14.40 -17.14 5.72
CA ILE A 23 15.10 -15.83 5.80
C ILE A 23 15.97 -15.62 4.56
N GLU A 24 16.65 -16.64 4.10
CA GLU A 24 17.56 -16.55 2.96
C GLU A 24 16.79 -16.28 1.66
N SER A 25 15.70 -16.98 1.42
CA SER A 25 14.81 -16.76 0.27
C SER A 25 14.25 -15.34 0.25
N ARG A 26 13.84 -14.81 1.41
CA ARG A 26 13.38 -13.40 1.51
C ARG A 26 14.49 -12.41 1.19
N ARG A 27 15.74 -12.68 1.61
CA ARG A 27 16.92 -11.85 1.26
C ARG A 27 17.20 -11.90 -0.24
N LYS A 28 17.12 -13.06 -0.87
CA LYS A 28 17.27 -13.23 -2.33
C LYS A 28 16.20 -12.43 -3.08
N LEU A 29 14.92 -12.55 -2.69
CA LEU A 29 13.84 -11.78 -3.30
C LEU A 29 14.08 -10.27 -3.20
N LYS A 30 14.56 -9.78 -2.05
CA LYS A 30 14.91 -8.36 -1.87
C LYS A 30 16.06 -7.92 -2.79
N LYS A 31 17.07 -8.76 -3.04
CA LYS A 31 18.15 -8.48 -3.99
C LYS A 31 17.62 -8.30 -5.43
N TYR A 32 16.58 -9.04 -5.81
CA TYR A 32 15.87 -8.88 -7.09
C TYR A 32 14.87 -7.70 -7.09
N GLY A 33 14.87 -6.86 -6.05
CA GLY A 33 14.00 -5.70 -5.95
C GLY A 33 12.56 -6.02 -5.58
N ILE A 34 12.26 -7.26 -5.14
CA ILE A 34 10.92 -7.66 -4.69
C ILE A 34 10.76 -7.24 -3.23
N ILE A 35 9.78 -6.37 -2.99
CA ILE A 35 9.42 -5.87 -1.66
C ILE A 35 8.19 -6.62 -1.16
N ILE A 36 8.34 -7.27 0.00
CA ILE A 36 7.24 -7.93 0.70
C ILE A 36 6.73 -6.96 1.76
N GLY A 37 5.67 -6.23 1.41
CA GLY A 37 5.02 -5.27 2.29
C GLY A 37 3.93 -5.90 3.16
N LYS A 38 3.25 -5.07 3.95
CA LYS A 38 2.08 -5.49 4.76
C LYS A 38 0.82 -5.65 3.90
N TYR A 39 0.66 -4.77 2.92
CA TYR A 39 -0.54 -4.74 2.09
C TYR A 39 -0.31 -5.32 0.70
N SER A 40 0.92 -5.19 0.18
CA SER A 40 1.25 -5.57 -1.19
C SER A 40 2.64 -6.20 -1.27
N ILE A 41 2.82 -7.06 -2.27
CA ILE A 41 4.12 -7.55 -2.72
C ILE A 41 4.34 -6.92 -4.08
N TYR A 42 5.49 -6.27 -4.27
CA TYR A 42 5.74 -5.56 -5.51
C TYR A 42 7.22 -5.51 -5.87
N ILE A 43 7.48 -5.38 -7.16
CA ILE A 43 8.82 -5.10 -7.67
C ILE A 43 9.06 -3.60 -7.57
N ASN A 44 10.10 -3.17 -6.86
CA ASN A 44 10.36 -1.75 -6.60
C ASN A 44 10.44 -0.91 -7.90
N ASN A 45 10.99 -1.49 -8.96
CA ASN A 45 11.14 -0.79 -10.24
C ASN A 45 9.80 -0.44 -10.91
N VAL A 46 8.71 -1.21 -10.69
CA VAL A 46 7.42 -0.93 -11.33
C VAL A 46 6.77 0.38 -10.84
N LEU A 47 7.21 0.91 -9.69
CA LEU A 47 6.76 2.20 -9.16
C LEU A 47 7.50 3.40 -9.75
N LYS A 48 8.51 3.17 -10.61
CA LYS A 48 9.23 4.26 -11.28
C LYS A 48 8.34 4.93 -12.34
N PRO A 49 8.47 6.27 -12.53
CA PRO A 49 7.62 7.04 -13.45
C PRO A 49 7.51 6.46 -14.86
N GLN A 50 8.58 5.87 -15.37
CA GLN A 50 8.64 5.28 -16.72
C GLN A 50 7.69 4.09 -16.92
N TYR A 51 7.28 3.39 -15.85
CA TYR A 51 6.39 2.22 -15.94
C TYR A 51 4.93 2.54 -15.61
N THR A 52 4.65 3.71 -15.05
CA THR A 52 3.31 4.07 -14.56
C THR A 52 2.25 4.20 -15.66
N SER A 53 2.63 4.41 -16.92
CA SER A 53 1.73 4.38 -18.07
C SER A 53 1.80 3.08 -18.86
N ILE A 54 2.98 2.45 -18.91
CA ILE A 54 3.23 1.24 -19.70
C ILE A 54 2.45 0.05 -19.13
N LEU A 55 2.56 -0.20 -17.82
CA LEU A 55 1.92 -1.37 -17.20
C LEU A 55 0.39 -1.33 -17.25
N PRO A 56 -0.31 -0.21 -16.95
CA PRO A 56 -1.74 -0.07 -17.18
C PRO A 56 -2.13 -0.28 -18.65
N GLY A 57 -1.32 0.24 -19.58
CA GLY A 57 -1.53 0.07 -21.02
C GLY A 57 -1.46 -1.40 -21.45
N LEU A 58 -0.45 -2.12 -21.03
CA LEU A 58 -0.32 -3.56 -21.27
C LEU A 58 -1.51 -4.34 -20.72
N TRP A 59 -1.93 -4.01 -19.49
CA TRP A 59 -3.09 -4.66 -18.89
C TRP A 59 -4.38 -4.39 -19.69
N LEU A 60 -4.60 -3.18 -20.16
CA LEU A 60 -5.77 -2.82 -20.99
C LEU A 60 -5.77 -3.58 -22.30
N ILE A 61 -4.65 -3.62 -23.02
CA ILE A 61 -4.52 -4.34 -24.29
C ILE A 61 -4.83 -5.83 -24.11
N TYR A 62 -4.31 -6.43 -23.02
CA TYR A 62 -4.52 -7.85 -22.76
C TYR A 62 -5.95 -8.19 -22.32
N ASN A 63 -6.53 -7.38 -21.41
CA ASN A 63 -7.80 -7.72 -20.76
C ASN A 63 -9.02 -7.04 -21.40
N LYS A 64 -8.82 -6.00 -22.21
CA LYS A 64 -9.88 -5.18 -22.81
C LYS A 64 -9.68 -5.06 -24.32
N ARG A 65 -9.64 -6.21 -25.00
CA ARG A 65 -9.31 -6.32 -26.44
C ARG A 65 -10.19 -5.47 -27.36
N ASN A 66 -11.40 -5.13 -26.93
CA ASN A 66 -12.36 -4.37 -27.74
C ASN A 66 -12.25 -2.85 -27.55
N LEU A 67 -11.33 -2.35 -26.68
CA LEU A 67 -11.14 -0.91 -26.52
C LEU A 67 -10.38 -0.33 -27.70
N LYS A 68 -10.87 0.84 -28.18
CA LYS A 68 -10.16 1.65 -29.17
C LYS A 68 -8.92 2.28 -28.53
N LEU A 69 -7.91 2.59 -29.34
CA LEU A 69 -6.66 3.20 -28.86
C LEU A 69 -6.89 4.51 -28.08
N GLU A 70 -7.90 5.31 -28.52
CA GLU A 70 -8.25 6.55 -27.85
C GLU A 70 -8.84 6.33 -26.45
N GLU A 71 -9.65 5.30 -26.27
CA GLU A 71 -10.19 4.92 -24.96
C GLU A 71 -9.09 4.45 -24.03
N ILE A 72 -8.10 3.69 -24.55
CA ILE A 72 -6.92 3.26 -23.78
C ILE A 72 -6.14 4.50 -23.33
N LYS A 73 -5.86 5.45 -24.21
CA LYS A 73 -5.18 6.72 -23.87
C LYS A 73 -5.95 7.50 -22.81
N ASN A 74 -7.26 7.61 -22.94
CA ASN A 74 -8.11 8.32 -21.97
C ASN A 74 -8.07 7.66 -20.59
N GLN A 75 -8.09 6.33 -20.51
CA GLN A 75 -7.95 5.60 -19.24
C GLN A 75 -6.58 5.86 -18.58
N ILE A 76 -5.50 5.83 -19.36
CA ILE A 76 -4.13 6.07 -18.84
C ILE A 76 -3.96 7.52 -18.40
N ASN A 77 -4.44 8.48 -19.17
CA ASN A 77 -4.33 9.92 -18.86
C ASN A 77 -5.13 10.33 -17.62
N ALA A 78 -6.18 9.57 -17.29
CA ALA A 78 -7.02 9.78 -16.12
C ALA A 78 -6.45 9.16 -14.83
N LEU A 79 -5.35 8.40 -14.91
CA LEU A 79 -4.64 7.85 -13.75
C LEU A 79 -3.82 8.95 -13.04
N PRO A 80 -3.50 8.76 -11.75
CA PRO A 80 -2.62 9.67 -11.02
C PRO A 80 -1.27 9.81 -11.72
N LYS A 81 -0.82 11.07 -11.87
CA LYS A 81 0.49 11.37 -12.46
C LYS A 81 1.64 10.96 -11.51
N PRO A 82 2.85 10.70 -12.04
CA PRO A 82 4.02 10.47 -11.23
C PRO A 82 4.22 11.58 -10.19
N GLY A 83 4.60 11.20 -8.96
CA GLY A 83 4.78 12.14 -7.85
C GLY A 83 3.57 12.27 -6.92
N ILE A 84 2.35 11.98 -7.37
CA ILE A 84 1.16 11.97 -6.51
C ILE A 84 1.29 10.84 -5.47
N THR A 85 1.13 11.16 -4.20
CA THR A 85 1.21 10.18 -3.08
C THR A 85 -0.13 9.50 -2.81
N SER A 86 -1.19 10.30 -2.85
CA SER A 86 -2.58 9.85 -2.73
C SER A 86 -3.53 10.83 -3.43
N CYS A 87 -4.69 10.35 -3.82
CA CYS A 87 -5.75 11.19 -4.38
C CYS A 87 -7.11 10.47 -4.31
N ASN A 88 -8.18 11.20 -4.63
CA ASN A 88 -9.50 10.60 -4.78
C ASN A 88 -9.55 9.69 -6.01
N ILE A 89 -10.30 8.60 -5.91
CA ILE A 89 -10.52 7.69 -7.03
C ILE A 89 -11.34 8.38 -8.13
N ASN A 90 -10.87 8.28 -9.36
CA ASN A 90 -11.69 8.64 -10.52
C ASN A 90 -12.56 7.44 -10.91
N LYS A 91 -13.88 7.55 -10.72
CA LYS A 91 -14.84 6.47 -10.97
C LYS A 91 -14.95 6.08 -12.46
N LYS A 92 -14.47 6.92 -13.39
CA LYS A 92 -14.43 6.64 -14.84
C LYS A 92 -13.26 5.73 -15.23
N VAL A 93 -12.28 5.56 -14.34
CA VAL A 93 -11.10 4.70 -14.56
C VAL A 93 -11.39 3.28 -14.08
N PHE A 94 -11.01 2.29 -14.86
CA PHE A 94 -11.10 0.89 -14.42
C PHE A 94 -10.28 0.67 -13.14
N LYS A 95 -10.93 0.19 -12.08
CA LYS A 95 -10.36 0.07 -10.75
C LYS A 95 -9.03 -0.70 -10.72
N ASN A 96 -8.90 -1.74 -11.55
CA ASN A 96 -7.69 -2.55 -11.62
C ASN A 96 -6.47 -1.77 -12.14
N LEU A 97 -6.67 -0.71 -12.94
CA LEU A 97 -5.56 0.07 -13.48
C LEU A 97 -4.74 0.77 -12.39
N TYR A 98 -5.38 1.17 -11.29
CA TYR A 98 -4.68 1.78 -10.17
C TYR A 98 -3.59 0.85 -9.60
N LYS A 99 -3.86 -0.46 -9.52
CA LYS A 99 -2.87 -1.46 -9.08
C LYS A 99 -1.63 -1.44 -9.96
N TYR A 100 -1.81 -1.43 -11.27
CA TYR A 100 -0.71 -1.46 -12.26
C TYR A 100 -0.04 -0.09 -12.44
N ASN A 101 -0.70 0.99 -12.01
CA ASN A 101 -0.09 2.32 -11.85
C ASN A 101 0.66 2.47 -10.50
N GLY A 102 0.74 1.41 -9.69
CA GLY A 102 1.44 1.41 -8.40
C GLY A 102 0.64 1.95 -7.22
N TYR A 103 -0.68 1.96 -7.33
CA TYR A 103 -1.58 2.43 -6.26
C TYR A 103 -2.45 1.31 -5.71
N LYS A 104 -2.82 1.45 -4.44
CA LYS A 104 -3.84 0.62 -3.79
C LYS A 104 -5.12 1.43 -3.59
N VAL A 105 -6.24 0.85 -3.97
CA VAL A 105 -7.57 1.46 -3.79
C VAL A 105 -8.08 1.17 -2.38
N LEU A 106 -8.46 2.21 -1.66
CA LEU A 106 -8.93 2.20 -0.28
C LEU A 106 -10.20 3.08 -0.16
N GLY A 107 -11.37 2.45 -0.34
CA GLY A 107 -12.63 3.17 -0.42
C GLY A 107 -12.67 4.14 -1.61
N ASN A 108 -12.84 5.43 -1.32
CA ASN A 108 -12.84 6.51 -2.32
C ASN A 108 -11.45 7.11 -2.57
N TYR A 109 -10.41 6.56 -1.95
CA TYR A 109 -9.03 7.01 -2.08
C TYR A 109 -8.15 5.97 -2.77
N VAL A 110 -7.14 6.47 -3.45
CA VAL A 110 -6.02 5.67 -3.94
C VAL A 110 -4.74 6.18 -3.31
N VAL A 111 -3.91 5.27 -2.82
CA VAL A 111 -2.64 5.59 -2.18
C VAL A 111 -1.53 4.80 -2.86
N ARG A 112 -0.42 5.45 -3.16
CA ARG A 112 0.75 4.80 -3.75
C ARG A 112 1.30 3.73 -2.81
N ILE A 113 1.62 2.56 -3.33
CA ILE A 113 1.92 1.34 -2.56
C ILE A 113 3.09 1.55 -1.60
N ASP A 114 4.18 2.19 -2.04
CA ASP A 114 5.35 2.46 -1.20
C ASP A 114 5.04 3.46 -0.06
N ILE A 115 4.17 4.45 -0.33
CA ILE A 115 3.71 5.42 0.68
C ILE A 115 2.84 4.73 1.72
N LEU A 116 1.96 3.81 1.30
CA LEU A 116 1.14 3.02 2.20
C LEU A 116 1.99 2.15 3.15
N GLU A 117 3.05 1.53 2.63
CA GLU A 117 3.99 0.75 3.44
C GLU A 117 4.83 1.63 4.40
N ARG A 118 5.10 2.88 4.00
CA ARG A 118 5.74 3.88 4.89
C ARG A 118 4.81 4.33 6.00
N LEU A 119 3.52 4.57 5.68
CA LEU A 119 2.50 4.89 6.68
C LEU A 119 2.42 3.78 7.75
N ASP A 120 2.37 2.53 7.33
CA ASP A 120 2.35 1.40 8.26
C ASP A 120 3.59 1.37 9.17
N ARG A 121 4.76 1.73 8.65
CA ARG A 121 5.98 1.83 9.45
C ARG A 121 5.89 2.91 10.51
N ILE A 122 5.37 4.11 10.16
CA ILE A 122 5.17 5.21 11.12
C ILE A 122 4.21 4.76 12.21
N ILE A 123 3.07 4.16 11.84
CA ILE A 123 2.10 3.62 12.81
C ILE A 123 2.75 2.59 13.74
N TYR A 124 3.56 1.68 13.20
CA TYR A 124 4.26 0.68 14.00
C TYR A 124 5.28 1.30 14.98
N GLU A 125 6.02 2.30 14.54
CA GLU A 125 6.98 3.03 15.38
C GLU A 125 6.25 3.78 16.51
N ASP A 126 5.12 4.40 16.21
CA ASP A 126 4.28 5.10 17.18
C ASP A 126 3.74 4.15 18.25
N ILE A 127 3.19 3.00 17.83
CA ILE A 127 2.71 1.94 18.74
C ILE A 127 3.85 1.41 19.62
N LYS A 128 5.05 1.26 19.07
CA LYS A 128 6.22 0.74 19.80
C LYS A 128 6.71 1.72 20.87
N ASN A 129 6.67 3.01 20.58
CA ASN A 129 7.13 4.07 21.45
C ASN A 129 6.10 4.41 22.56
N ASN A 130 4.82 4.18 22.29
CA ASN A 130 3.77 4.38 23.28
C ASN A 130 3.71 3.20 24.25
N LYS A 131 3.72 3.49 25.57
CA LYS A 131 3.56 2.48 26.64
C LYS A 131 2.16 1.80 26.60
N ASN A 132 1.19 2.45 25.94
CA ASN A 132 -0.17 1.92 25.74
C ASN A 132 -0.18 0.92 24.59
N LYS A 133 -0.33 -0.35 24.91
CA LYS A 133 -0.29 -1.48 23.98
C LYS A 133 -1.28 -1.26 22.82
N ASN A 134 -0.74 -1.18 21.60
CA ASN A 134 -1.46 -1.22 20.32
C ASN A 134 -2.27 0.02 19.95
N GLN A 135 -2.02 1.15 20.58
CA GLN A 135 -2.71 2.39 20.32
C GLN A 135 -1.79 3.39 19.64
N PHE A 136 -2.36 4.19 18.75
CA PHE A 136 -1.67 5.29 18.10
C PHE A 136 -2.65 6.44 17.81
N HIS A 137 -2.12 7.61 17.51
CA HIS A 137 -2.85 8.79 17.09
C HIS A 137 -2.43 9.21 15.68
N ILE A 138 -3.31 9.92 14.99
CA ILE A 138 -2.94 10.61 13.76
C ILE A 138 -1.96 11.73 14.12
N ASN A 139 -0.79 11.74 13.48
CA ASN A 139 0.22 12.77 13.66
C ASN A 139 0.54 13.47 12.33
N ASP A 140 1.20 14.62 12.42
CA ASP A 140 1.53 15.44 11.25
C ASP A 140 2.44 14.73 10.23
N LYS A 141 3.27 13.79 10.69
CA LYS A 141 4.11 12.97 9.80
C LYS A 141 3.27 12.09 8.87
N MET A 142 2.17 11.51 9.40
CA MET A 142 1.26 10.67 8.60
C MET A 142 0.48 11.52 7.59
N VAL A 143 -0.02 12.69 8.02
CA VAL A 143 -0.75 13.64 7.19
C VAL A 143 0.14 14.15 6.05
N SER A 144 1.35 14.61 6.37
CA SER A 144 2.32 15.11 5.39
C SER A 144 2.78 14.03 4.42
N LEU A 145 2.97 12.78 4.89
CA LEU A 145 3.39 11.66 4.05
C LEU A 145 2.37 11.38 2.93
N LEU A 146 1.09 11.46 3.26
CA LEU A 146 0.00 11.19 2.31
C LEU A 146 -0.38 12.42 1.49
N GLY A 147 -0.09 13.64 1.98
CA GLY A 147 -0.56 14.88 1.37
C GLY A 147 -2.08 15.03 1.46
N THR A 148 -2.70 14.58 2.56
CA THR A 148 -4.15 14.59 2.79
C THR A 148 -4.47 15.36 4.08
N SER A 149 -5.75 15.64 4.32
CA SER A 149 -6.22 16.15 5.61
C SER A 149 -6.28 15.03 6.68
N ALA A 150 -6.31 15.42 7.96
CA ALA A 150 -6.48 14.46 9.06
C ALA A 150 -7.83 13.72 8.97
N GLN A 151 -8.87 14.38 8.48
CA GLN A 151 -10.20 13.78 8.27
C GLN A 151 -10.17 12.71 7.16
N GLU A 152 -9.47 12.97 6.07
CA GLU A 152 -9.28 12.00 4.98
C GLU A 152 -8.46 10.80 5.45
N LEU A 153 -7.41 11.06 6.24
CA LEU A 153 -6.61 10.00 6.86
C LEU A 153 -7.45 9.14 7.84
N LYS A 154 -8.39 9.74 8.60
CA LYS A 154 -9.36 8.99 9.43
C LYS A 154 -10.13 7.97 8.57
N ASN A 155 -10.68 8.40 7.45
CA ASN A 155 -11.43 7.53 6.54
C ASN A 155 -10.53 6.43 5.93
N LEU A 156 -9.29 6.77 5.61
CA LEU A 156 -8.31 5.84 5.06
C LEU A 156 -7.93 4.75 6.08
N LEU A 157 -7.70 5.12 7.35
CA LEU A 157 -7.38 4.17 8.42
C LEU A 157 -8.53 3.19 8.68
N ASN A 158 -9.79 3.67 8.64
CA ASN A 158 -10.98 2.81 8.70
C ASN A 158 -10.99 1.78 7.55
N ASN A 159 -10.70 2.22 6.31
CA ASN A 159 -10.63 1.33 5.15
C ASN A 159 -9.47 0.33 5.22
N LEU A 160 -8.41 0.64 5.97
CA LEU A 160 -7.31 -0.26 6.25
C LEU A 160 -7.62 -1.28 7.35
N GLY A 161 -8.76 -1.14 8.04
CA GLY A 161 -9.23 -2.03 9.09
C GLY A 161 -8.67 -1.70 10.49
N TYR A 162 -8.18 -0.47 10.69
CA TYR A 162 -7.90 0.02 12.04
C TYR A 162 -9.20 0.39 12.74
N ILE A 163 -9.26 0.16 14.06
CA ILE A 163 -10.46 0.34 14.86
C ILE A 163 -10.31 1.58 15.75
N ILE A 164 -11.34 2.39 15.82
CA ILE A 164 -11.41 3.52 16.74
C ILE A 164 -11.71 2.97 18.13
N LYS A 165 -10.85 3.28 19.11
CA LYS A 165 -11.04 2.92 20.52
C LYS A 165 -11.72 4.04 21.30
N LYS A 166 -11.37 5.29 21.00
CA LYS A 166 -12.00 6.49 21.59
C LYS A 166 -12.20 7.50 20.47
N GLU A 167 -13.42 7.94 20.31
CA GLU A 167 -13.78 8.96 19.33
C GLU A 167 -13.58 10.36 19.91
N ASP A 168 -13.22 11.30 19.05
CA ASP A 168 -13.08 12.72 19.36
C ASP A 168 -13.46 13.52 18.11
N ASP A 169 -13.95 14.74 18.27
CA ASP A 169 -14.31 15.63 17.17
C ASP A 169 -13.07 16.04 16.36
N ASP A 170 -11.92 16.19 17.04
CA ASP A 170 -10.64 16.41 16.39
C ASP A 170 -10.04 15.07 15.94
N PRO A 171 -9.89 14.82 14.62
CA PRO A 171 -9.34 13.56 14.09
C PRO A 171 -7.96 13.20 14.66
N LYS A 172 -7.15 14.19 15.08
CA LYS A 172 -5.82 13.97 15.67
C LYS A 172 -5.89 13.43 17.10
N LYS A 173 -6.98 13.67 17.82
CA LYS A 173 -7.19 13.19 19.19
C LYS A 173 -7.83 11.80 19.26
N ILE A 174 -8.32 11.29 18.14
CA ILE A 174 -8.89 9.94 18.06
C ILE A 174 -7.83 8.91 18.44
N ILE A 175 -8.20 7.98 19.32
CA ILE A 175 -7.35 6.84 19.68
C ILE A 175 -7.68 5.67 18.77
N TRP A 176 -6.71 5.27 17.97
CA TRP A 176 -6.77 4.13 17.07
C TRP A 176 -6.19 2.88 17.69
N PHE A 177 -6.77 1.74 17.36
CA PHE A 177 -6.30 0.44 17.78
C PHE A 177 -5.86 -0.40 16.58
N ALA A 178 -4.64 -0.92 16.65
CA ALA A 178 -4.13 -1.87 15.67
C ALA A 178 -4.34 -3.29 16.19
N ASP A 179 -5.07 -4.13 15.46
CA ASP A 179 -5.18 -5.55 15.79
C ASP A 179 -3.82 -6.24 15.63
N ILE A 180 -3.15 -6.43 16.76
CA ILE A 180 -1.77 -6.97 16.81
C ILE A 180 -1.71 -8.44 16.41
N LYS A 181 -2.78 -9.23 16.51
CA LYS A 181 -2.71 -10.63 16.08
C LYS A 181 -2.33 -10.72 14.60
N LYS A 182 -2.86 -9.79 13.79
CA LYS A 182 -2.47 -9.65 12.37
C LYS A 182 -1.11 -8.99 12.17
N THR A 183 -0.75 -8.01 13.01
CA THR A 183 0.50 -7.25 12.87
C THR A 183 1.72 -7.97 13.47
N LYS A 184 1.59 -8.65 14.62
CA LYS A 184 2.71 -9.39 15.25
C LYS A 184 3.29 -10.45 14.34
N LYS A 185 2.45 -11.21 13.62
CA LYS A 185 2.91 -12.23 12.67
C LYS A 185 3.79 -11.65 11.56
N LEU A 186 3.56 -10.38 11.21
CA LEU A 186 4.30 -9.65 10.17
C LEU A 186 5.64 -9.05 10.69
N TYR A 187 5.68 -8.62 11.95
CA TYR A 187 6.83 -7.89 12.52
C TYR A 187 7.76 -8.76 13.36
N THR A 188 7.29 -9.84 13.99
CA THR A 188 8.16 -10.83 14.63
C THR A 188 9.07 -11.50 13.61
N GLN A 189 8.61 -11.74 12.42
CA GLN A 189 9.44 -12.18 11.31
C GLN A 189 10.50 -11.13 10.90
N LYS A 190 10.25 -9.82 11.07
CA LYS A 190 11.24 -8.75 10.85
C LYS A 190 12.28 -8.62 11.96
N LYS A 191 11.96 -8.94 13.22
CA LYS A 191 12.91 -8.88 14.35
C LYS A 191 14.03 -9.91 14.26
N SER A 192 13.75 -11.09 13.72
CA SER A 192 14.78 -12.11 13.47
C SER A 192 15.82 -11.70 12.40
N TYR A 193 15.59 -10.60 11.69
CA TYR A 193 16.50 -10.06 10.68
C TYR A 193 17.49 -9.01 11.21
N ARG A 194 17.39 -8.58 12.49
CA ARG A 194 18.22 -7.52 13.06
C ARG A 194 19.27 -7.99 14.06
N VAL A 195 19.38 -9.28 14.32
CA VAL A 195 20.38 -9.84 15.24
C VAL A 195 21.32 -10.71 14.43
N ASN A 196 22.40 -10.21 14.02
CA ASN A 196 23.81 -10.37 14.27
C ASN A 196 24.69 -9.77 13.16
N PRO A 197 25.87 -9.25 13.55
CA PRO A 197 26.81 -8.58 12.67
C PRO A 197 27.41 -9.50 11.63
#